data_56ca6d29f4f104f3af7a501109204338
#
_entry.id   56ca6d29f4f104f3af7a501109204338
#
_cell.length_a   1.000
_cell.length_b   1.000
_cell.length_c   1.000
_cell.angle_alpha   90.00
_cell.angle_beta   90.00
_cell.angle_gamma   90.00
#
_symmetry.space_group_name_H-M   'P 1'
#
loop_
_entity.id
_entity.type
_entity.pdbx_description
1 polymer ?
#
loop_
_entity_poly.entity_id
_entity_poly.type
_entity_poly.pdbx_seq_one_letter_code
_entity_poly.pdbx_strand_id
1 'polypeptide(L)'
;MKIVLVRHGQTPANRLGALDTVRPGLGLTPEGLLQAQRLADRWESEVAPPPTVIALSGLYRTRLTAAPLASRYDLTPQVHPGIRELRSGDLEMAADPASQSLYVRTTLSWCAGELDNRMPGGENGREALARSLETVRRVGLAAREQAGDEAVAVFVIHGALTRLL
;
A
#
# COMPACT_ATOMS: atom_id res chain seq x y z
N MET A 1 19.55 -7.04 2.25
CA MET A 1 18.07 -7.08 2.17
C MET A 1 17.53 -5.80 1.55
N LYS A 2 16.53 -5.90 0.64
CA LYS A 2 15.82 -4.76 0.06
C LYS A 2 14.35 -4.77 0.50
N ILE A 3 13.80 -3.58 0.78
CA ILE A 3 12.37 -3.35 0.99
C ILE A 3 11.87 -2.54 -0.20
N VAL A 4 10.86 -3.04 -0.90
CA VAL A 4 10.27 -2.37 -2.06
C VAL A 4 8.81 -2.05 -1.76
N LEU A 5 8.47 -0.76 -1.76
CA LEU A 5 7.10 -0.28 -1.61
C LEU A 5 6.49 -0.07 -2.99
N VAL A 6 5.41 -0.77 -3.28
CA VAL A 6 4.68 -0.69 -4.55
C VAL A 6 3.30 -0.08 -4.29
N ARG A 7 3.02 1.07 -4.87
CA ARG A 7 1.65 1.60 -4.87
C ARG A 7 0.79 0.78 -5.82
N HIS A 8 -0.44 0.43 -5.39
CA HIS A 8 -1.41 -0.24 -6.26
C HIS A 8 -1.69 0.53 -7.57
N GLY A 9 -2.10 -0.18 -8.62
CA GLY A 9 -2.49 0.39 -9.90
C GLY A 9 -3.74 1.27 -9.81
N GLN A 10 -4.03 2.01 -10.87
CA GLN A 10 -5.16 2.95 -10.93
C GLN A 10 -6.49 2.24 -10.65
N THR A 11 -7.36 2.89 -9.84
CA THR A 11 -8.73 2.47 -9.53
C THR A 11 -9.76 3.47 -10.06
N PRO A 12 -11.06 3.11 -10.17
CA PRO A 12 -12.11 4.09 -10.41
C PRO A 12 -12.14 5.22 -9.37
N ALA A 13 -11.91 4.90 -8.08
CA ALA A 13 -11.82 5.91 -7.03
C ALA A 13 -10.71 6.95 -7.30
N ASN A 14 -9.55 6.52 -7.80
CA ASN A 14 -8.47 7.44 -8.16
C ASN A 14 -8.89 8.42 -9.27
N ARG A 15 -9.69 7.96 -10.25
CA ARG A 15 -10.20 8.82 -11.32
C ARG A 15 -11.24 9.82 -10.84
N LEU A 16 -12.03 9.44 -9.86
CA LEU A 16 -13.09 10.27 -9.28
C LEU A 16 -12.59 11.14 -8.12
N GLY A 17 -11.38 10.90 -7.63
CA GLY A 17 -10.86 11.52 -6.42
C GLY A 17 -11.55 11.03 -5.13
N ALA A 18 -12.23 9.88 -5.17
CA ALA A 18 -12.92 9.35 -3.99
C ALA A 18 -11.94 8.71 -3.00
N LEU A 19 -12.21 8.88 -1.71
CA LEU A 19 -11.41 8.39 -0.59
C LEU A 19 -11.75 6.93 -0.26
N ASP A 20 -11.37 5.98 -1.11
CA ASP A 20 -11.62 4.55 -0.95
C ASP A 20 -10.53 3.91 -0.08
N THR A 21 -10.75 3.81 1.23
CA THR A 21 -9.73 3.36 2.20
C THR A 21 -10.09 2.10 2.96
N VAL A 22 -11.34 1.62 2.85
CA VAL A 22 -11.87 0.46 3.60
C VAL A 22 -12.02 -0.76 2.70
N ARG A 23 -11.94 -1.96 3.29
CA ARG A 23 -12.17 -3.24 2.60
C ARG A 23 -13.64 -3.41 2.18
N PRO A 24 -13.92 -4.05 1.06
CA PRO A 24 -12.95 -4.66 0.13
C PRO A 24 -12.21 -3.63 -0.73
N GLY A 25 -12.73 -2.40 -0.89
CA GLY A 25 -12.26 -1.39 -1.80
C GLY A 25 -12.51 -1.73 -3.27
N LEU A 26 -12.44 -0.73 -4.13
CA LEU A 26 -12.61 -0.92 -5.57
C LEU A 26 -11.40 -1.65 -6.20
N GLY A 27 -11.66 -2.37 -7.28
CA GLY A 27 -10.63 -3.02 -8.10
C GLY A 27 -9.85 -2.04 -8.97
N LEU A 28 -9.03 -2.58 -9.86
CA LEU A 28 -8.25 -1.79 -10.81
C LEU A 28 -9.09 -1.44 -12.05
N THR A 29 -8.78 -0.29 -12.67
CA THR A 29 -9.23 0.02 -14.03
C THR A 29 -8.45 -0.83 -15.05
N PRO A 30 -8.86 -0.88 -16.33
CA PRO A 30 -8.05 -1.49 -17.38
C PRO A 30 -6.61 -0.94 -17.42
N GLU A 31 -6.44 0.38 -17.25
CA GLU A 31 -5.11 0.99 -17.12
C GLU A 31 -4.36 0.50 -15.88
N GLY A 32 -5.05 0.38 -14.74
CA GLY A 32 -4.46 -0.17 -13.50
C GLY A 32 -3.97 -1.61 -13.65
N LEU A 33 -4.70 -2.45 -14.41
CA LEU A 33 -4.27 -3.81 -14.74
C LEU A 33 -3.03 -3.81 -15.64
N LEU A 34 -2.98 -2.92 -16.63
CA LEU A 34 -1.79 -2.75 -17.48
C LEU A 34 -0.57 -2.27 -16.67
N GLN A 35 -0.77 -1.36 -15.71
CA GLN A 35 0.29 -0.91 -14.80
C GLN A 35 0.83 -2.08 -13.97
N ALA A 36 -0.03 -2.94 -13.45
CA ALA A 36 0.37 -4.14 -12.70
C ALA A 36 1.18 -5.12 -13.57
N GLN A 37 0.75 -5.33 -14.82
CA GLN A 37 1.47 -6.20 -15.77
C GLN A 37 2.84 -5.62 -16.12
N ARG A 38 2.92 -4.33 -16.46
CA ARG A 38 4.19 -3.65 -16.78
C ARG A 38 5.18 -3.70 -15.61
N LEU A 39 4.70 -3.58 -14.37
CA LEU A 39 5.56 -3.73 -13.19
C LEU A 39 6.21 -5.12 -13.14
N ALA A 40 5.42 -6.18 -13.37
CA ALA A 40 5.92 -7.55 -13.37
C ALA A 40 6.92 -7.79 -14.52
N ASP A 41 6.64 -7.28 -15.73
CA ASP A 41 7.48 -7.47 -16.91
C ASP A 41 8.85 -6.79 -16.77
N ARG A 42 8.89 -5.65 -16.10
CA ARG A 42 10.09 -4.78 -15.95
C ARG A 42 10.77 -4.95 -14.58
N TRP A 43 10.33 -5.89 -13.76
CA TRP A 43 10.77 -6.00 -12.36
C TRP A 43 12.29 -6.09 -12.22
N GLU A 44 12.91 -7.10 -12.83
CA GLU A 44 14.36 -7.33 -12.67
C GLU A 44 15.23 -6.28 -13.37
N SER A 45 14.74 -5.73 -14.48
CA SER A 45 15.51 -4.73 -15.24
C SER A 45 15.47 -3.34 -14.62
N GLU A 46 14.44 -2.99 -13.84
CA GLU A 46 14.22 -1.60 -13.44
C GLU A 46 13.91 -1.42 -11.94
N VAL A 47 13.58 -2.48 -11.21
CA VAL A 47 13.13 -2.34 -9.80
C VAL A 47 14.07 -3.04 -8.83
N ALA A 48 14.13 -4.38 -8.87
CA ALA A 48 14.88 -5.17 -7.90
C ALA A 48 15.12 -6.60 -8.41
N PRO A 49 16.03 -7.36 -7.78
CA PRO A 49 16.11 -8.82 -7.96
C PRO A 49 14.79 -9.52 -7.68
N PRO A 50 14.66 -10.81 -8.01
CA PRO A 50 13.46 -11.60 -7.72
C PRO A 50 12.97 -11.42 -6.29
N PRO A 51 11.65 -11.24 -6.05
CA PRO A 51 11.12 -11.07 -4.72
C PRO A 51 11.21 -12.38 -3.91
N THR A 52 11.55 -12.25 -2.63
CA THR A 52 11.50 -13.34 -1.65
C THR A 52 10.09 -13.50 -1.09
N VAL A 53 9.41 -12.37 -0.85
CA VAL A 53 8.06 -12.33 -0.30
C VAL A 53 7.28 -11.15 -0.89
N ILE A 54 5.98 -11.37 -1.10
CA ILE A 54 5.04 -10.30 -1.49
C ILE A 54 3.99 -10.17 -0.40
N ALA A 55 3.98 -9.04 0.29
CA ALA A 55 2.97 -8.65 1.27
C ALA A 55 1.98 -7.66 0.67
N LEU A 56 0.70 -7.78 0.99
CA LEU A 56 -0.35 -6.88 0.51
C LEU A 56 -1.34 -6.52 1.61
N SER A 57 -2.00 -5.38 1.47
CA SER A 57 -2.88 -4.82 2.50
C SER A 57 -4.21 -5.56 2.70
N GLY A 58 -4.57 -6.41 1.74
CA GLY A 58 -5.85 -7.11 1.70
C GLY A 58 -7.00 -6.33 1.06
N LEU A 59 -6.78 -5.07 0.60
CA LEU A 59 -7.72 -4.38 -0.26
C LEU A 59 -7.65 -4.97 -1.67
N TYR A 60 -8.80 -5.06 -2.34
CA TYR A 60 -8.91 -5.80 -3.60
C TYR A 60 -7.92 -5.32 -4.68
N ARG A 61 -7.72 -4.01 -4.81
CA ARG A 61 -6.75 -3.42 -5.73
C ARG A 61 -5.30 -3.86 -5.48
N THR A 62 -4.91 -4.13 -4.22
CA THR A 62 -3.53 -4.60 -3.94
C THR A 62 -3.33 -6.05 -4.36
N ARG A 63 -4.38 -6.88 -4.27
CA ARG A 63 -4.36 -8.26 -4.79
C ARG A 63 -4.19 -8.27 -6.30
N LEU A 64 -4.99 -7.46 -7.02
CA LEU A 64 -4.91 -7.36 -8.48
C LEU A 64 -3.56 -6.81 -8.94
N THR A 65 -2.98 -5.86 -8.21
CA THR A 65 -1.65 -5.31 -8.53
C THR A 65 -0.55 -6.32 -8.31
N ALA A 66 -0.64 -7.13 -7.25
CA ALA A 66 0.38 -8.13 -6.93
C ALA A 66 0.33 -9.35 -7.86
N ALA A 67 -0.84 -9.68 -8.42
CA ALA A 67 -1.07 -10.95 -9.11
C ALA A 67 -0.10 -11.24 -10.26
N PRO A 68 0.21 -10.33 -11.20
CA PRO A 68 1.17 -10.61 -12.28
C PRO A 68 2.58 -10.90 -11.76
N LEU A 69 3.04 -10.12 -10.76
CA LEU A 69 4.35 -10.29 -10.16
C LEU A 69 4.43 -11.62 -9.39
N ALA A 70 3.40 -11.94 -8.62
CA ALA A 70 3.30 -13.19 -7.87
C ALA A 70 3.32 -14.41 -8.80
N SER A 71 2.57 -14.35 -9.92
CA SER A 71 2.55 -15.41 -10.94
C SER A 71 3.91 -15.59 -11.61
N ARG A 72 4.61 -14.49 -11.89
CA ARG A 72 5.95 -14.54 -12.54
C ARG A 72 6.98 -15.30 -11.71
N TYR A 73 6.91 -15.21 -10.38
CA TYR A 73 7.90 -15.81 -9.46
C TYR A 73 7.34 -16.98 -8.64
N ASP A 74 6.17 -17.48 -9.00
CA ASP A 74 5.49 -18.59 -8.29
C ASP A 74 5.37 -18.35 -6.77
N LEU A 75 5.00 -17.10 -6.40
CA LEU A 75 4.84 -16.71 -5.01
C LEU A 75 3.36 -16.58 -4.62
N THR A 76 3.04 -16.99 -3.40
CA THR A 76 1.72 -16.74 -2.80
C THR A 76 1.77 -15.46 -1.96
N PRO A 77 1.08 -14.37 -2.38
CA PRO A 77 1.08 -13.11 -1.62
C PRO A 77 0.44 -13.27 -0.25
N GLN A 78 1.08 -12.68 0.76
CA GLN A 78 0.64 -12.72 2.16
C GLN A 78 -0.19 -11.48 2.51
N VAL A 79 -1.36 -11.67 3.13
CA VAL A 79 -2.24 -10.55 3.52
C VAL A 79 -1.88 -10.04 4.91
N HIS A 80 -1.55 -8.75 4.99
CA HIS A 80 -1.20 -8.05 6.22
C HIS A 80 -2.05 -6.77 6.39
N PRO A 81 -3.12 -6.79 7.19
CA PRO A 81 -3.98 -5.62 7.38
C PRO A 81 -3.28 -4.39 7.95
N GLY A 82 -2.13 -4.56 8.59
CA GLY A 82 -1.33 -3.46 9.13
C GLY A 82 -0.82 -2.47 8.08
N ILE A 83 -0.66 -2.89 6.83
CA ILE A 83 -0.24 -2.02 5.71
C ILE A 83 -1.41 -1.55 4.82
N ARG A 84 -2.65 -1.52 5.36
CA ARG A 84 -3.80 -0.90 4.68
C ARG A 84 -3.61 0.60 4.52
N GLU A 85 -4.39 1.21 3.61
CA GLU A 85 -4.38 2.67 3.44
C GLU A 85 -4.73 3.41 4.75
N LEU A 86 -4.30 4.66 4.85
CA LEU A 86 -4.68 5.53 5.95
C LEU A 86 -6.20 5.75 5.91
N ARG A 87 -6.88 5.44 7.02
CA ARG A 87 -8.34 5.49 7.06
C ARG A 87 -8.86 6.91 6.92
N SER A 88 -9.77 7.10 5.98
CA SER A 88 -10.48 8.37 5.80
C SER A 88 -11.59 8.60 6.84
N GLY A 89 -11.96 7.56 7.62
CA GLY A 89 -12.97 7.66 8.65
C GLY A 89 -14.33 8.09 8.11
N ASP A 90 -14.89 9.18 8.65
CA ASP A 90 -16.17 9.73 8.25
C ASP A 90 -16.18 10.27 6.80
N LEU A 91 -15.00 10.40 6.19
CA LEU A 91 -14.85 10.86 4.80
C LEU A 91 -14.81 9.70 3.79
N GLU A 92 -15.10 8.47 4.22
CA GLU A 92 -15.00 7.31 3.32
C GLU A 92 -15.91 7.49 2.10
N MET A 93 -15.35 7.23 0.91
CA MET A 93 -15.97 7.41 -0.40
C MET A 93 -16.35 8.87 -0.75
N ALA A 94 -16.03 9.85 0.08
CA ALA A 94 -16.20 11.26 -0.30
C ALA A 94 -15.26 11.60 -1.47
N ALA A 95 -15.77 12.41 -2.41
CA ALA A 95 -15.05 12.85 -3.61
C ALA A 95 -15.07 14.39 -3.76
N ASP A 96 -15.69 15.10 -2.83
CA ASP A 96 -15.75 16.56 -2.85
C ASP A 96 -14.39 17.19 -2.44
N PRO A 97 -14.09 18.41 -2.93
CA PRO A 97 -12.81 19.07 -2.67
C PRO A 97 -12.52 19.34 -1.19
N ALA A 98 -13.54 19.59 -0.37
CA ALA A 98 -13.37 19.87 1.06
C ALA A 98 -12.92 18.62 1.82
N SER A 99 -13.57 17.48 1.58
CA SER A 99 -13.21 16.18 2.16
C SER A 99 -11.82 15.73 1.71
N GLN A 100 -11.50 15.86 0.43
CA GLN A 100 -10.16 15.57 -0.09
C GLN A 100 -9.09 16.45 0.57
N SER A 101 -9.33 17.75 0.67
CA SER A 101 -8.41 18.69 1.32
C SER A 101 -8.19 18.36 2.80
N LEU A 102 -9.26 18.02 3.52
CA LEU A 102 -9.15 17.60 4.94
C LEU A 102 -8.30 16.35 5.08
N TYR A 103 -8.59 15.31 4.28
CA TYR A 103 -7.82 14.06 4.29
C TYR A 103 -6.33 14.31 3.99
N VAL A 104 -6.04 15.06 2.94
CA VAL A 104 -4.65 15.36 2.53
C VAL A 104 -3.92 16.16 3.61
N ARG A 105 -4.52 17.22 4.15
CA ARG A 105 -3.90 18.02 5.22
C ARG A 105 -3.62 17.19 6.47
N THR A 106 -4.58 16.38 6.91
CA THR A 106 -4.40 15.54 8.10
C THR A 106 -3.28 14.52 7.88
N THR A 107 -3.26 13.82 6.74
CA THR A 107 -2.20 12.83 6.47
C THR A 107 -0.83 13.46 6.25
N LEU A 108 -0.76 14.66 5.67
CA LEU A 108 0.51 15.40 5.54
C LEU A 108 1.00 15.95 6.88
N SER A 109 0.11 16.34 7.81
CA SER A 109 0.54 16.75 9.15
C SER A 109 1.25 15.61 9.91
N TRP A 110 0.83 14.35 9.67
CA TRP A 110 1.54 13.18 10.22
C TRP A 110 2.96 13.04 9.64
N CYS A 111 3.13 13.31 8.34
CA CYS A 111 4.46 13.33 7.71
C CYS A 111 5.36 14.45 8.27
N ALA A 112 4.76 15.53 8.77
CA ALA A 112 5.46 16.63 9.46
C ALA A 112 5.72 16.37 10.96
N GLY A 113 5.32 15.21 11.48
CA GLY A 113 5.52 14.82 12.88
C GLY A 113 4.35 15.11 13.82
N GLU A 114 3.28 15.73 13.35
CA GLU A 114 2.07 16.02 14.13
C GLU A 114 1.17 14.77 14.25
N LEU A 115 1.73 13.71 14.84
CA LEU A 115 1.15 12.36 14.82
C LEU A 115 -0.14 12.23 15.67
N ASP A 116 -0.42 13.17 16.54
CA ASP A 116 -1.61 13.14 17.41
C ASP A 116 -2.87 13.67 16.70
N ASN A 117 -2.73 14.38 15.58
CA ASN A 117 -3.85 14.79 14.75
C ASN A 117 -4.64 13.55 14.31
N ARG A 118 -5.96 13.59 14.48
CA ARG A 118 -6.84 12.45 14.17
C ARG A 118 -7.72 12.74 12.97
N MET A 119 -7.82 11.76 12.08
CA MET A 119 -8.84 11.77 11.04
C MET A 119 -10.24 11.62 11.66
N PRO A 120 -11.23 12.47 11.34
CA PRO A 120 -12.58 12.31 11.85
C PRO A 120 -13.12 10.89 11.63
N GLY A 121 -13.58 10.22 12.69
CA GLY A 121 -14.02 8.81 12.62
C GLY A 121 -12.94 7.79 12.27
N GLY A 122 -11.67 8.21 12.17
CA GLY A 122 -10.55 7.40 11.72
C GLY A 122 -9.42 7.25 12.74
N GLU A 123 -8.23 6.96 12.24
CA GLU A 123 -7.00 6.79 13.03
C GLU A 123 -6.20 8.09 13.14
N ASN A 124 -5.22 8.14 14.05
CA ASN A 124 -4.19 9.18 14.09
C ASN A 124 -2.86 8.65 13.50
N GLY A 125 -1.88 9.52 13.37
CA GLY A 125 -0.59 9.18 12.78
C GLY A 125 0.19 8.13 13.59
N ARG A 126 0.10 8.14 14.94
CA ARG A 126 0.77 7.15 15.80
C ARG A 126 0.22 5.75 15.57
N GLU A 127 -1.10 5.62 15.52
CA GLU A 127 -1.79 4.35 15.26
C GLU A 127 -1.43 3.81 13.86
N ALA A 128 -1.41 4.70 12.86
CA ALA A 128 -1.06 4.37 11.49
C ALA A 128 0.40 3.90 11.36
N LEU A 129 1.35 4.64 11.95
CA LEU A 129 2.77 4.26 11.97
C LEU A 129 3.01 2.96 12.73
N ALA A 130 2.46 2.83 13.94
CA ALA A 130 2.66 1.64 14.76
C ALA A 130 2.27 0.36 14.02
N ARG A 131 1.05 0.32 13.43
CA ARG A 131 0.57 -0.86 12.70
C ARG A 131 1.38 -1.17 11.43
N SER A 132 1.81 -0.12 10.72
CA SER A 132 2.51 -0.30 9.45
C SER A 132 3.97 -0.67 9.65
N LEU A 133 4.71 0.01 10.54
CA LEU A 133 6.10 -0.30 10.84
C LEU A 133 6.26 -1.68 11.46
N GLU A 134 5.36 -2.07 12.38
CA GLU A 134 5.37 -3.44 12.94
C GLU A 134 5.21 -4.50 11.84
N THR A 135 4.31 -4.25 10.88
CA THR A 135 4.11 -5.17 9.76
C THR A 135 5.34 -5.21 8.85
N VAL A 136 5.90 -4.06 8.48
CA VAL A 136 7.08 -3.98 7.61
C VAL A 136 8.27 -4.68 8.28
N ARG A 137 8.50 -4.42 9.57
CA ARG A 137 9.57 -5.05 10.34
C ARG A 137 9.43 -6.57 10.37
N ARG A 138 8.24 -7.08 10.72
CA ARG A 138 7.97 -8.52 10.84
C ARG A 138 8.16 -9.25 9.51
N VAL A 139 7.60 -8.72 8.42
CA VAL A 139 7.72 -9.32 7.08
C VAL A 139 9.16 -9.25 6.58
N GLY A 140 9.84 -8.12 6.81
CA GLY A 140 11.24 -7.95 6.44
C GLY A 140 12.17 -8.92 7.17
N LEU A 141 11.98 -9.12 8.48
CA LEU A 141 12.75 -10.09 9.24
C LEU A 141 12.53 -11.52 8.74
N ALA A 142 11.27 -11.93 8.49
CA ALA A 142 10.96 -13.26 7.96
C ALA A 142 11.57 -13.47 6.56
N ALA A 143 11.55 -12.45 5.69
CA ALA A 143 12.21 -12.52 4.39
C ALA A 143 13.73 -12.68 4.53
N ARG A 144 14.35 -11.98 5.48
CA ARG A 144 15.78 -12.07 5.77
C ARG A 144 16.17 -13.46 6.35
N GLU A 145 15.34 -14.02 7.20
CA GLU A 145 15.54 -15.40 7.71
C GLU A 145 15.50 -16.42 6.58
N GLN A 146 14.66 -16.19 5.56
CA GLN A 146 14.52 -17.08 4.41
C GLN A 146 15.66 -16.99 3.40
N ALA A 147 16.16 -15.76 3.09
CA ALA A 147 17.10 -15.50 1.99
C ALA A 147 18.30 -14.62 2.37
N GLY A 148 18.55 -14.42 3.65
CA GLY A 148 19.70 -13.67 4.13
C GLY A 148 19.71 -12.20 3.67
N ASP A 149 20.91 -11.68 3.40
CA ASP A 149 21.08 -10.27 3.00
C ASP A 149 20.64 -9.99 1.56
N GLU A 150 20.41 -11.02 0.75
CA GLU A 150 19.87 -10.90 -0.62
C GLU A 150 18.34 -10.83 -0.66
N ALA A 151 17.64 -10.98 0.48
CA ALA A 151 16.18 -10.96 0.55
C ALA A 151 15.59 -9.68 -0.05
N VAL A 152 14.49 -9.84 -0.80
CA VAL A 152 13.68 -8.74 -1.36
C VAL A 152 12.25 -8.88 -0.85
N ALA A 153 11.85 -7.99 0.06
CA ALA A 153 10.49 -7.93 0.60
C ALA A 153 9.68 -6.87 -0.13
N VAL A 154 8.63 -7.30 -0.82
CA VAL A 154 7.75 -6.42 -1.62
C VAL A 154 6.46 -6.16 -0.86
N PHE A 155 6.08 -4.89 -0.72
CA PHE A 155 4.86 -4.45 -0.05
C PHE A 155 3.96 -3.73 -1.05
N VAL A 156 2.85 -4.35 -1.44
CA VAL A 156 1.85 -3.71 -2.29
C VAL A 156 0.87 -2.93 -1.42
N ILE A 157 1.04 -1.61 -1.42
CA ILE A 157 0.41 -0.68 -0.48
C ILE A 157 -0.26 0.51 -1.21
N HIS A 158 -0.37 1.65 -0.55
CA HIS A 158 -1.23 2.78 -0.93
C HIS A 158 -0.49 4.10 -0.90
N GLY A 159 -1.05 5.10 -1.60
CA GLY A 159 -0.36 6.36 -1.82
C GLY A 159 -0.12 7.19 -0.57
N ALA A 160 -1.10 7.31 0.32
CA ALA A 160 -0.92 8.10 1.54
C ALA A 160 -0.02 7.36 2.54
N LEU A 161 -0.18 6.04 2.69
CA LEU A 161 0.70 5.24 3.54
C LEU A 161 2.17 5.28 3.09
N THR A 162 2.44 5.24 1.77
CA THR A 162 3.82 5.33 1.26
C THR A 162 4.52 6.64 1.64
N ARG A 163 3.77 7.73 1.77
CA ARG A 163 4.35 9.02 2.20
C ARG A 163 4.64 9.08 3.70
N LEU A 164 3.88 8.33 4.49
CA LEU A 164 4.04 8.28 5.94
C LEU A 164 5.22 7.38 6.36
N LEU A 165 5.53 6.33 5.60
CA LEU A 165 6.64 5.39 5.81
C LEU A 165 7.97 5.93 5.31
#